data_daf095cd22c350ca144c472d05c5caa7
#
_entry.id   daf095cd22c350ca144c472d05c5caa7
#
_cell.length_a   1.000
_cell.length_b   1.000
_cell.length_c   1.000
_cell.angle_alpha   90.00
_cell.angle_beta   90.00
_cell.angle_gamma   90.00
#
_symmetry.space_group_name_H-M   'P 1'
#
loop_
_entity.id
_entity.type
_entity.pdbx_description
1 polymer ?
#
loop_
_entity_poly.entity_id
_entity_poly.type
_entity_poly.pdbx_seq_one_letter_code
_entity_poly.pdbx_strand_id
1 'polypeptide(L)'
;MDNNAVSCRKVNKIFAQGELAVHALSNVDLDVASGGFVCLSGPSGSGKTTLLNMIGGLDRPTEGEIRVAGQRIDQMSMSDLADLRLQHIGFVFQAYNLIPVLSARENVEFVMQLQGVPANERLDRAMAILHEVGLDGLENRRPGELSGGQQQRVAVARAIVSKPALILADEPTANLDSVTADKLMQLMRELNANIGTTFVISTHDKLVMSYAKRLIKLHDGKIIDDIAQNTRRV
;
A
#
# COMPACT_ATOMS: atom_id res chain seq x y z
N MET A 1 -10.99 10.12 20.32
CA MET A 1 -10.52 10.39 18.95
C MET A 1 -10.41 9.03 18.28
N ASP A 2 -11.04 8.84 17.13
CA ASP A 2 -10.93 7.58 16.39
C ASP A 2 -9.47 7.34 16.00
N ASN A 3 -8.88 6.26 16.51
CA ASN A 3 -7.50 5.88 16.22
C ASN A 3 -7.42 5.04 14.93
N ASN A 4 -8.24 5.40 13.92
CA ASN A 4 -8.30 4.70 12.66
C ASN A 4 -7.43 5.39 11.60
N ALA A 5 -6.55 4.62 10.96
CA ALA A 5 -5.82 5.07 9.78
C ALA A 5 -6.74 5.18 8.56
N VAL A 6 -7.74 4.28 8.46
CA VAL A 6 -8.75 4.26 7.41
C VAL A 6 -10.13 4.03 8.01
N SER A 7 -11.13 4.77 7.51
CA SER A 7 -12.54 4.52 7.80
C SER A 7 -13.36 4.67 6.51
N CYS A 8 -14.11 3.64 6.17
CA CYS A 8 -15.04 3.61 5.05
C CYS A 8 -16.46 3.42 5.60
N ARG A 9 -17.44 4.17 5.08
CA ARG A 9 -18.84 4.09 5.46
C ARG A 9 -19.73 4.03 4.23
N LYS A 10 -20.45 2.91 4.08
CA LYS A 10 -21.40 2.64 2.99
C LYS A 10 -20.82 2.94 1.62
N VAL A 11 -19.55 2.56 1.41
CA VAL A 11 -18.83 2.86 0.17
C VAL A 11 -19.36 2.00 -0.96
N ASN A 12 -19.79 2.67 -2.03
CA ASN A 12 -20.25 2.07 -3.28
C ASN A 12 -19.35 2.54 -4.43
N LYS A 13 -19.06 1.66 -5.38
CA LYS A 13 -18.41 2.01 -6.64
C LYS A 13 -19.07 1.30 -7.80
N ILE A 14 -19.55 2.12 -8.73
CA ILE A 14 -20.19 1.66 -9.96
C ILE A 14 -19.39 2.21 -11.14
N PHE A 15 -18.96 1.34 -12.03
CA PHE A 15 -18.35 1.72 -13.29
C PHE A 15 -19.39 1.60 -14.41
N ALA A 16 -19.55 2.66 -15.18
CA ALA A 16 -20.35 2.61 -16.40
C ALA A 16 -19.52 1.95 -17.52
N GLN A 17 -20.01 0.86 -18.10
CA GLN A 17 -19.40 0.18 -19.22
C GLN A 17 -20.42 0.07 -20.37
N GLY A 18 -20.54 1.12 -21.16
CA GLY A 18 -21.62 1.27 -22.14
C GLY A 18 -22.99 1.34 -21.44
N GLU A 19 -23.91 0.43 -21.82
CA GLU A 19 -25.25 0.32 -21.19
C GLU A 19 -25.25 -0.50 -19.91
N LEU A 20 -24.11 -1.15 -19.55
CA LEU A 20 -24.00 -1.99 -18.36
C LEU A 20 -23.38 -1.22 -17.20
N ALA A 21 -23.92 -1.41 -16.01
CA ALA A 21 -23.37 -0.92 -14.76
C ALA A 21 -22.68 -2.05 -14.01
N VAL A 22 -21.35 -1.93 -13.79
CA VAL A 22 -20.58 -2.90 -13.02
C VAL A 22 -20.46 -2.39 -11.59
N HIS A 23 -21.09 -3.08 -10.65
CA HIS A 23 -20.98 -2.80 -9.22
C HIS A 23 -19.68 -3.40 -8.67
N ALA A 24 -18.62 -2.62 -8.67
CA ALA A 24 -17.30 -3.05 -8.19
C ALA A 24 -17.22 -3.08 -6.66
N LEU A 25 -17.96 -2.21 -5.96
CA LEU A 25 -18.15 -2.25 -4.51
C LEU A 25 -19.60 -1.93 -4.16
N SER A 26 -20.10 -2.59 -3.13
CA SER A 26 -21.50 -2.47 -2.68
C SER A 26 -21.56 -2.39 -1.16
N ASN A 27 -21.89 -1.18 -0.65
CA ASN A 27 -22.14 -0.90 0.76
C ASN A 27 -21.01 -1.37 1.69
N VAL A 28 -19.75 -1.01 1.37
CA VAL A 28 -18.57 -1.43 2.14
C VAL A 28 -18.39 -0.53 3.36
N ASP A 29 -18.43 -1.15 4.54
CA ASP A 29 -18.04 -0.56 5.82
C ASP A 29 -16.73 -1.19 6.28
N LEU A 30 -15.72 -0.37 6.60
CA LEU A 30 -14.39 -0.83 7.00
C LEU A 30 -13.70 0.17 7.90
N ASP A 31 -13.16 -0.28 9.03
CA ASP A 31 -12.22 0.46 9.86
C ASP A 31 -10.88 -0.26 9.91
N VAL A 32 -9.79 0.48 9.72
CA VAL A 32 -8.42 -0.01 9.92
C VAL A 32 -7.75 0.83 10.99
N ALA A 33 -7.43 0.22 12.11
CA ALA A 33 -6.73 0.90 13.21
C ALA A 33 -5.31 1.30 12.80
N SER A 34 -4.81 2.40 13.32
CA SER A 34 -3.42 2.85 13.13
C SER A 34 -2.44 1.79 13.62
N GLY A 35 -1.34 1.59 12.89
CA GLY A 35 -0.35 0.53 13.15
C GLY A 35 -0.82 -0.89 12.78
N GLY A 36 -2.00 -1.02 12.19
CA GLY A 36 -2.54 -2.30 11.73
C GLY A 36 -1.73 -2.90 10.58
N PHE A 37 -1.75 -4.24 10.49
CA PHE A 37 -1.26 -4.99 9.33
C PHE A 37 -2.40 -5.85 8.82
N VAL A 38 -3.12 -5.34 7.83
CA VAL A 38 -4.41 -5.86 7.37
C VAL A 38 -4.27 -6.39 5.95
N CYS A 39 -4.89 -7.53 5.68
CA CYS A 39 -4.97 -8.11 4.35
C CYS A 39 -6.43 -8.08 3.82
N LEU A 40 -6.60 -7.54 2.63
CA LEU A 40 -7.81 -7.66 1.82
C LEU A 40 -7.65 -8.87 0.92
N SER A 41 -8.45 -9.91 1.12
CA SER A 41 -8.39 -11.15 0.36
C SER A 41 -9.68 -11.39 -0.43
N GLY A 42 -9.57 -12.19 -1.49
CA GLY A 42 -10.71 -12.58 -2.32
C GLY A 42 -10.28 -12.92 -3.75
N PRO A 43 -11.15 -13.54 -4.55
CA PRO A 43 -10.84 -13.88 -5.93
C PRO A 43 -10.55 -12.64 -6.78
N SER A 44 -10.02 -12.85 -8.00
CA SER A 44 -9.90 -11.78 -8.99
C SER A 44 -11.28 -11.17 -9.27
N GLY A 45 -11.35 -9.84 -9.41
CA GLY A 45 -12.61 -9.13 -9.63
C GLY A 45 -13.46 -8.89 -8.37
N SER A 46 -13.05 -9.33 -7.18
CA SER A 46 -13.83 -9.14 -5.95
C SER A 46 -13.89 -7.70 -5.41
N GLY A 47 -13.15 -6.74 -6.03
CA GLY A 47 -13.16 -5.33 -5.63
C GLY A 47 -11.96 -4.87 -4.79
N LYS A 48 -10.96 -5.73 -4.50
CA LYS A 48 -9.78 -5.41 -3.66
C LYS A 48 -9.01 -4.18 -4.16
N THR A 49 -8.54 -4.22 -5.41
CA THR A 49 -7.81 -3.11 -6.03
C THR A 49 -8.66 -1.84 -6.11
N THR A 50 -9.97 -1.99 -6.40
CA THR A 50 -10.91 -0.86 -6.42
C THR A 50 -10.98 -0.20 -5.03
N LEU A 51 -11.14 -0.99 -3.97
CA LEU A 51 -11.17 -0.47 -2.59
C LEU A 51 -9.83 0.19 -2.21
N LEU A 52 -8.68 -0.45 -2.53
CA LEU A 52 -7.35 0.12 -2.33
C LEU A 52 -7.19 1.46 -3.04
N ASN A 53 -7.60 1.56 -4.31
CA ASN A 53 -7.50 2.79 -5.09
C ASN A 53 -8.34 3.93 -4.49
N MET A 54 -9.52 3.62 -3.97
CA MET A 54 -10.36 4.63 -3.31
C MET A 54 -9.78 5.08 -1.96
N ILE A 55 -9.28 4.15 -1.14
CA ILE A 55 -8.57 4.48 0.11
C ILE A 55 -7.32 5.30 -0.21
N GLY A 56 -6.64 5.00 -1.32
CA GLY A 56 -5.47 5.74 -1.80
C GLY A 56 -5.77 7.09 -2.45
N GLY A 57 -7.05 7.47 -2.60
CA GLY A 57 -7.43 8.69 -3.32
C GLY A 57 -7.01 8.70 -4.79
N LEU A 58 -6.85 7.51 -5.40
CA LEU A 58 -6.59 7.33 -6.83
C LEU A 58 -7.89 7.27 -7.63
N ASP A 59 -8.98 6.90 -6.98
CA ASP A 59 -10.34 6.89 -7.53
C ASP A 59 -11.33 7.37 -6.46
N ARG A 60 -12.55 7.72 -6.87
CA ARG A 60 -13.60 8.21 -5.98
C ARG A 60 -14.73 7.21 -5.86
N PRO A 61 -15.34 7.07 -4.68
CA PRO A 61 -16.56 6.31 -4.54
C PRO A 61 -17.70 6.98 -5.34
N THR A 62 -18.65 6.18 -5.81
CA THR A 62 -19.92 6.70 -6.36
C THR A 62 -20.80 7.24 -5.24
N GLU A 63 -20.77 6.56 -4.09
CA GLU A 63 -21.48 6.95 -2.87
C GLU A 63 -20.71 6.48 -1.64
N GLY A 64 -21.00 7.09 -0.49
CA GLY A 64 -20.39 6.77 0.80
C GLY A 64 -19.29 7.74 1.18
N GLU A 65 -18.66 7.48 2.31
CA GLU A 65 -17.62 8.33 2.91
C GLU A 65 -16.34 7.53 3.12
N ILE A 66 -15.19 8.15 2.82
CA ILE A 66 -13.87 7.58 3.08
C ILE A 66 -13.04 8.61 3.87
N ARG A 67 -12.48 8.16 4.99
CA ARG A 67 -11.49 8.93 5.76
C ARG A 67 -10.15 8.20 5.79
N VAL A 68 -9.08 8.97 5.60
CA VAL A 68 -7.69 8.50 5.70
C VAL A 68 -6.91 9.48 6.56
N ALA A 69 -6.16 8.98 7.53
CA ALA A 69 -5.43 9.79 8.50
C ALA A 69 -6.30 10.90 9.14
N GLY A 70 -7.56 10.59 9.44
CA GLY A 70 -8.54 11.51 10.02
C GLY A 70 -9.21 12.47 9.01
N GLN A 71 -8.74 12.55 7.79
CA GLN A 71 -9.25 13.48 6.76
C GLN A 71 -10.28 12.80 5.87
N ARG A 72 -11.38 13.47 5.56
CA ARG A 72 -12.41 12.99 4.64
C ARG A 72 -11.99 13.22 3.19
N ILE A 73 -11.74 12.13 2.44
CA ILE A 73 -11.09 12.20 1.12
C ILE A 73 -12.06 12.12 -0.06
N ASP A 74 -13.27 11.59 0.12
CA ASP A 74 -14.26 11.44 -0.96
C ASP A 74 -14.71 12.76 -1.59
N GLN A 75 -14.56 13.89 -0.86
CA GLN A 75 -14.95 15.23 -1.31
C GLN A 75 -13.77 16.16 -1.61
N MET A 76 -12.52 15.71 -1.42
CA MET A 76 -11.33 16.53 -1.69
C MET A 76 -11.18 16.86 -3.18
N SER A 77 -10.55 18.00 -3.49
CA SER A 77 -10.12 18.31 -4.84
C SER A 77 -9.02 17.35 -5.31
N MET A 78 -8.73 17.28 -6.62
CA MET A 78 -7.63 16.45 -7.14
C MET A 78 -6.27 16.93 -6.63
N SER A 79 -6.10 18.23 -6.40
CA SER A 79 -4.88 18.81 -5.80
C SER A 79 -4.72 18.35 -4.36
N ASP A 80 -5.78 18.50 -3.54
CA ASP A 80 -5.72 18.09 -2.12
C ASP A 80 -5.49 16.58 -1.97
N LEU A 81 -6.07 15.75 -2.87
CA LEU A 81 -5.78 14.32 -2.92
C LEU A 81 -4.32 14.03 -3.30
N ALA A 82 -3.71 14.83 -4.18
CA ALA A 82 -2.29 14.68 -4.53
C ALA A 82 -1.40 15.00 -3.33
N ASP A 83 -1.69 16.07 -2.61
CA ASP A 83 -0.97 16.46 -1.40
C ASP A 83 -1.15 15.43 -0.28
N LEU A 84 -2.36 14.92 -0.07
CA LEU A 84 -2.63 13.87 0.90
C LEU A 84 -1.83 12.60 0.58
N ARG A 85 -1.82 12.17 -0.69
CA ARG A 85 -1.00 11.01 -1.11
C ARG A 85 0.47 11.25 -0.84
N LEU A 86 0.99 12.40 -1.24
CA LEU A 86 2.39 12.76 -1.06
C LEU A 86 2.82 12.73 0.42
N GLN A 87 1.95 13.20 1.33
CA GLN A 87 2.31 13.36 2.74
C GLN A 87 1.96 12.14 3.60
N HIS A 88 0.92 11.38 3.27
CA HIS A 88 0.34 10.40 4.19
C HIS A 88 0.25 8.98 3.66
N ILE A 89 0.45 8.74 2.35
CA ILE A 89 0.23 7.43 1.75
C ILE A 89 1.45 6.96 0.96
N GLY A 90 1.98 5.78 1.31
CA GLY A 90 2.95 5.05 0.50
C GLY A 90 2.25 4.01 -0.37
N PHE A 91 2.71 3.81 -1.59
CA PHE A 91 2.18 2.80 -2.50
C PHE A 91 3.23 1.76 -2.88
N VAL A 92 2.83 0.48 -2.82
CA VAL A 92 3.59 -0.66 -3.32
C VAL A 92 2.72 -1.39 -4.34
N PHE A 93 3.16 -1.45 -5.59
CA PHE A 93 2.41 -2.04 -6.70
C PHE A 93 3.01 -3.38 -7.12
N GLN A 94 2.20 -4.22 -7.75
CA GLN A 94 2.62 -5.48 -8.35
C GLN A 94 3.73 -5.27 -9.40
N ALA A 95 3.64 -4.24 -10.22
CA ALA A 95 4.60 -3.92 -11.29
C ALA A 95 5.76 -3.01 -10.84
N TYR A 96 6.02 -2.92 -9.51
CA TYR A 96 7.06 -2.09 -8.87
C TYR A 96 6.92 -0.58 -9.12
N ASN A 97 6.57 -0.16 -10.33
CA ASN A 97 6.42 1.24 -10.77
C ASN A 97 7.64 2.12 -10.40
N LEU A 98 8.84 1.57 -10.56
CA LEU A 98 10.08 2.33 -10.43
C LEU A 98 10.30 3.20 -11.66
N ILE A 99 10.92 4.36 -11.47
CA ILE A 99 11.32 5.26 -12.56
C ILE A 99 12.59 4.68 -13.20
N PRO A 100 12.55 4.21 -14.46
CA PRO A 100 13.62 3.37 -15.03
C PRO A 100 14.96 4.07 -15.18
N VAL A 101 14.94 5.41 -15.35
CA VAL A 101 16.15 6.23 -15.54
C VAL A 101 16.82 6.61 -14.22
N LEU A 102 16.14 6.44 -13.09
CA LEU A 102 16.66 6.71 -11.76
C LEU A 102 17.27 5.44 -11.15
N SER A 103 18.35 5.60 -10.38
CA SER A 103 18.91 4.53 -9.54
C SER A 103 17.95 4.13 -8.42
N ALA A 104 18.27 3.05 -7.68
CA ALA A 104 17.51 2.61 -6.50
C ALA A 104 17.40 3.74 -5.47
N ARG A 105 18.53 4.40 -5.16
CA ARG A 105 18.59 5.53 -4.24
C ARG A 105 17.74 6.70 -4.71
N GLU A 106 17.87 7.11 -5.97
CA GLU A 106 17.12 8.23 -6.53
C GLU A 106 15.61 7.93 -6.58
N ASN A 107 15.18 6.69 -6.85
CA ASN A 107 13.79 6.28 -6.74
C ASN A 107 13.24 6.46 -5.32
N VAL A 108 14.03 6.16 -4.29
CA VAL A 108 13.66 6.34 -2.88
C VAL A 108 13.66 7.82 -2.51
N GLU A 109 14.67 8.60 -2.93
CA GLU A 109 14.77 10.03 -2.66
C GLU A 109 13.62 10.85 -3.29
N PHE A 110 13.08 10.38 -4.42
CA PHE A 110 12.15 11.14 -5.25
C PHE A 110 10.91 11.64 -4.49
N VAL A 111 10.32 10.79 -3.64
CA VAL A 111 9.15 11.19 -2.84
C VAL A 111 9.52 12.32 -1.86
N MET A 112 10.65 12.20 -1.17
CA MET A 112 11.14 13.22 -0.24
C MET A 112 11.52 14.52 -0.95
N GLN A 113 11.99 14.43 -2.21
CA GLN A 113 12.26 15.61 -3.03
C GLN A 113 10.98 16.39 -3.32
N LEU A 114 9.89 15.70 -3.67
CA LEU A 114 8.59 16.33 -3.87
C LEU A 114 8.02 16.94 -2.57
N GLN A 115 8.38 16.38 -1.41
CA GLN A 115 8.03 16.90 -0.09
C GLN A 115 8.90 18.12 0.31
N GLY A 116 9.91 18.51 -0.49
CA GLY A 116 10.81 19.62 -0.18
C GLY A 116 11.89 19.31 0.85
N VAL A 117 12.17 18.05 1.14
CA VAL A 117 13.22 17.64 2.10
C VAL A 117 14.60 18.02 1.54
N PRO A 118 15.52 18.62 2.34
CA PRO A 118 16.86 18.99 1.90
C PRO A 118 17.69 17.80 1.37
N ALA A 119 18.57 18.05 0.40
CA ALA A 119 19.30 17.01 -0.32
C ALA A 119 20.12 16.09 0.59
N ASN A 120 20.86 16.66 1.57
CA ASN A 120 21.67 15.86 2.50
C ASN A 120 20.79 14.92 3.33
N GLU A 121 19.65 15.42 3.85
CA GLU A 121 18.72 14.62 4.64
C GLU A 121 18.07 13.51 3.78
N ARG A 122 17.72 13.81 2.51
CA ARG A 122 17.20 12.79 1.58
C ARG A 122 18.19 11.67 1.38
N LEU A 123 19.48 12.03 1.13
CA LEU A 123 20.55 11.06 0.95
C LEU A 123 20.68 10.14 2.16
N ASP A 124 20.81 10.71 3.36
CA ASP A 124 20.99 9.94 4.59
C ASP A 124 19.80 9.00 4.85
N ARG A 125 18.58 9.51 4.69
CA ARG A 125 17.35 8.72 4.88
C ARG A 125 17.19 7.62 3.81
N ALA A 126 17.52 7.90 2.54
CA ALA A 126 17.46 6.93 1.47
C ALA A 126 18.51 5.82 1.67
N MET A 127 19.73 6.15 2.06
CA MET A 127 20.76 5.16 2.36
C MET A 127 20.37 4.28 3.55
N ALA A 128 19.86 4.88 4.62
CA ALA A 128 19.43 4.13 5.80
C ALA A 128 18.32 3.13 5.48
N ILE A 129 17.27 3.53 4.75
CA ILE A 129 16.17 2.62 4.40
C ILE A 129 16.60 1.56 3.39
N LEU A 130 17.50 1.85 2.44
CA LEU A 130 18.04 0.86 1.52
C LEU A 130 18.87 -0.20 2.25
N HIS A 131 19.64 0.19 3.25
CA HIS A 131 20.32 -0.73 4.16
C HIS A 131 19.29 -1.62 4.90
N GLU A 132 18.25 -1.03 5.50
CA GLU A 132 17.21 -1.75 6.26
C GLU A 132 16.47 -2.78 5.40
N VAL A 133 16.23 -2.49 4.11
CA VAL A 133 15.62 -3.43 3.17
C VAL A 133 16.63 -4.41 2.54
N GLY A 134 17.91 -4.40 2.94
CA GLY A 134 18.96 -5.32 2.50
C GLY A 134 19.38 -5.10 1.05
N LEU A 135 19.60 -3.85 0.65
CA LEU A 135 20.05 -3.44 -0.69
C LEU A 135 21.44 -2.75 -0.67
N ASP A 136 22.28 -3.09 0.32
CA ASP A 136 23.64 -2.58 0.43
C ASP A 136 24.44 -2.87 -0.84
N GLY A 137 25.15 -1.84 -1.34
CA GLY A 137 25.95 -1.92 -2.56
C GLY A 137 25.14 -1.90 -3.86
N LEU A 138 23.80 -1.76 -3.79
CA LEU A 138 22.93 -1.71 -4.95
C LEU A 138 22.29 -0.32 -5.16
N GLU A 139 22.64 0.66 -4.33
CA GLU A 139 22.01 1.98 -4.26
C GLU A 139 22.04 2.74 -5.58
N ASN A 140 23.14 2.55 -6.33
CA ASN A 140 23.36 3.21 -7.62
C ASN A 140 22.91 2.40 -8.84
N ARG A 141 22.37 1.18 -8.62
CA ARG A 141 21.83 0.35 -9.70
C ARG A 141 20.49 0.91 -10.17
N ARG A 142 20.26 0.86 -11.47
CA ARG A 142 18.95 1.17 -12.08
C ARG A 142 18.04 -0.04 -12.04
N PRO A 143 16.70 0.15 -12.14
CA PRO A 143 15.75 -0.96 -12.09
C PRO A 143 16.08 -2.13 -13.02
N GLY A 144 16.51 -1.86 -14.26
CA GLY A 144 16.89 -2.91 -15.22
C GLY A 144 18.14 -3.75 -14.83
N GLU A 145 18.90 -3.31 -13.82
CA GLU A 145 20.08 -4.00 -13.28
C GLU A 145 19.78 -4.76 -11.98
N LEU A 146 18.52 -4.73 -11.53
CA LEU A 146 18.04 -5.33 -10.29
C LEU A 146 17.14 -6.53 -10.60
N SER A 147 17.22 -7.59 -9.78
CA SER A 147 16.22 -8.66 -9.81
C SER A 147 14.83 -8.17 -9.42
N GLY A 148 13.78 -8.92 -9.76
CA GLY A 148 12.40 -8.56 -9.39
C GLY A 148 12.20 -8.35 -7.89
N GLY A 149 12.78 -9.23 -7.06
CA GLY A 149 12.75 -9.07 -5.60
C GLY A 149 13.51 -7.84 -5.09
N GLN A 150 14.64 -7.47 -5.72
CA GLN A 150 15.36 -6.24 -5.40
C GLN A 150 14.56 -5.01 -5.82
N GLN A 151 13.95 -5.00 -7.00
CA GLN A 151 13.06 -3.92 -7.45
C GLN A 151 11.89 -3.72 -6.49
N GLN A 152 11.28 -4.81 -6.02
CA GLN A 152 10.18 -4.74 -5.06
C GLN A 152 10.63 -4.17 -3.70
N ARG A 153 11.83 -4.53 -3.22
CA ARG A 153 12.42 -3.92 -2.02
C ARG A 153 12.68 -2.43 -2.18
N VAL A 154 13.13 -1.97 -3.35
CA VAL A 154 13.24 -0.53 -3.67
C VAL A 154 11.84 0.12 -3.63
N ALA A 155 10.80 -0.51 -4.18
CA ALA A 155 9.45 0.01 -4.13
C ALA A 155 8.91 0.11 -2.69
N VAL A 156 9.20 -0.86 -1.83
CA VAL A 156 8.87 -0.80 -0.39
C VAL A 156 9.65 0.31 0.31
N ALA A 157 10.96 0.42 0.06
CA ALA A 157 11.79 1.51 0.62
C ALA A 157 11.26 2.89 0.23
N ARG A 158 10.92 3.09 -1.05
CA ARG A 158 10.30 4.32 -1.56
C ARG A 158 8.97 4.63 -0.87
N ALA A 159 8.15 3.61 -0.63
CA ALA A 159 6.85 3.79 0.00
C ALA A 159 6.96 4.20 1.47
N ILE A 160 8.01 3.76 2.20
CA ILE A 160 8.10 3.95 3.65
C ILE A 160 9.04 5.08 4.08
N VAL A 161 9.96 5.52 3.22
CA VAL A 161 11.02 6.50 3.55
C VAL A 161 10.48 7.84 4.07
N SER A 162 9.31 8.25 3.61
CA SER A 162 8.60 9.46 4.06
C SER A 162 7.86 9.28 5.39
N LYS A 163 7.88 8.07 5.98
CA LYS A 163 7.14 7.69 7.20
C LYS A 163 5.63 8.00 7.07
N PRO A 164 4.96 7.47 6.05
CA PRO A 164 3.54 7.74 5.84
C PRO A 164 2.69 7.12 6.95
N ALA A 165 1.48 7.63 7.16
CA ALA A 165 0.50 7.05 8.07
C ALA A 165 -0.03 5.68 7.58
N LEU A 166 -0.05 5.50 6.26
CA LEU A 166 -0.65 4.34 5.59
C LEU A 166 0.19 3.88 4.41
N ILE A 167 0.43 2.57 4.31
CA ILE A 167 0.97 1.93 3.10
C ILE A 167 -0.11 1.04 2.49
N LEU A 168 -0.36 1.25 1.21
CA LEU A 168 -1.25 0.46 0.38
C LEU A 168 -0.42 -0.41 -0.56
N ALA A 169 -0.56 -1.73 -0.44
CA ALA A 169 0.18 -2.68 -1.26
C ALA A 169 -0.80 -3.54 -2.07
N ASP A 170 -0.74 -3.41 -3.40
CA ASP A 170 -1.57 -4.19 -4.31
C ASP A 170 -0.75 -5.34 -4.90
N GLU A 171 -1.09 -6.60 -4.49
CA GLU A 171 -0.43 -7.84 -4.88
C GLU A 171 1.11 -7.76 -4.85
N PRO A 172 1.74 -7.36 -3.71
CA PRO A 172 3.16 -7.00 -3.66
C PRO A 172 4.12 -8.17 -3.94
N THR A 173 3.64 -9.40 -3.93
CA THR A 173 4.44 -10.62 -4.13
C THR A 173 4.14 -11.36 -5.44
N ALA A 174 3.20 -10.88 -6.24
CA ALA A 174 2.67 -11.63 -7.40
C ALA A 174 3.74 -11.98 -8.47
N ASN A 175 4.81 -11.19 -8.56
CA ASN A 175 5.91 -11.41 -9.52
C ASN A 175 7.16 -12.03 -8.88
N LEU A 176 7.04 -12.61 -7.68
CA LEU A 176 8.15 -13.18 -6.91
C LEU A 176 7.98 -14.69 -6.73
N ASP A 177 9.11 -15.39 -6.66
CA ASP A 177 9.09 -16.77 -6.17
C ASP A 177 8.74 -16.84 -4.68
N SER A 178 8.33 -18.01 -4.21
CA SER A 178 7.83 -18.20 -2.84
C SER A 178 8.83 -17.83 -1.75
N VAL A 179 10.13 -18.06 -1.97
CA VAL A 179 11.18 -17.74 -0.98
C VAL A 179 11.40 -16.22 -0.91
N THR A 180 11.42 -15.56 -2.06
CA THR A 180 11.56 -14.11 -2.15
C THR A 180 10.31 -13.40 -1.60
N ALA A 181 9.12 -13.95 -1.89
CA ALA A 181 7.86 -13.46 -1.36
C ALA A 181 7.81 -13.54 0.19
N ASP A 182 8.23 -14.67 0.76
CA ASP A 182 8.29 -14.88 2.21
C ASP A 182 9.21 -13.86 2.88
N LYS A 183 10.43 -13.68 2.35
CA LYS A 183 11.39 -12.67 2.84
C LYS A 183 10.88 -11.23 2.74
N LEU A 184 10.14 -10.91 1.66
CA LEU A 184 9.53 -9.59 1.50
C LEU A 184 8.44 -9.36 2.57
N MET A 185 7.61 -10.36 2.82
CA MET A 185 6.54 -10.25 3.82
C MET A 185 7.09 -10.15 5.25
N GLN A 186 8.18 -10.88 5.57
CA GLN A 186 8.90 -10.72 6.83
C GLN A 186 9.41 -9.28 6.99
N LEU A 187 10.11 -8.75 5.98
CA LEU A 187 10.60 -7.38 5.97
C LEU A 187 9.47 -6.36 6.18
N MET A 188 8.34 -6.48 5.45
CA MET A 188 7.20 -5.57 5.63
C MET A 188 6.60 -5.64 7.04
N ARG A 189 6.60 -6.81 7.67
CA ARG A 189 6.16 -7.01 9.06
C ARG A 189 7.09 -6.36 10.08
N GLU A 190 8.40 -6.51 9.88
CA GLU A 190 9.44 -5.86 10.70
C GLU A 190 9.31 -4.34 10.60
N LEU A 191 9.19 -3.80 9.39
CA LEU A 191 8.97 -2.38 9.15
C LEU A 191 7.69 -1.87 9.82
N ASN A 192 6.57 -2.62 9.74
CA ASN A 192 5.34 -2.28 10.47
C ASN A 192 5.55 -2.22 11.98
N ALA A 193 6.28 -3.20 12.55
CA ALA A 193 6.54 -3.26 13.99
C ALA A 193 7.47 -2.13 14.46
N ASN A 194 8.51 -1.81 13.70
CA ASN A 194 9.55 -0.84 14.07
C ASN A 194 9.08 0.63 13.89
N ILE A 195 8.34 0.90 12.81
CA ILE A 195 7.96 2.27 12.43
C ILE A 195 6.53 2.61 12.88
N GLY A 196 5.68 1.60 13.08
CA GLY A 196 4.27 1.78 13.48
C GLY A 196 3.34 2.21 12.33
N THR A 197 3.83 2.23 11.09
CA THR A 197 3.02 2.57 9.91
C THR A 197 1.96 1.50 9.66
N THR A 198 0.75 1.90 9.28
CA THR A 198 -0.35 1.00 8.94
C THR A 198 -0.14 0.39 7.55
N PHE A 199 -0.36 -0.91 7.40
CA PHE A 199 -0.35 -1.60 6.11
C PHE A 199 -1.73 -2.15 5.76
N VAL A 200 -2.19 -1.88 4.53
CA VAL A 200 -3.34 -2.54 3.92
C VAL A 200 -2.87 -3.20 2.62
N ILE A 201 -2.92 -4.51 2.59
CA ILE A 201 -2.35 -5.33 1.50
C ILE A 201 -3.49 -6.08 0.82
N SER A 202 -3.64 -5.92 -0.50
CA SER A 202 -4.53 -6.78 -1.28
C SER A 202 -3.76 -8.00 -1.78
N THR A 203 -4.36 -9.18 -1.67
CA THR A 203 -3.79 -10.39 -2.25
C THR A 203 -4.80 -11.52 -2.36
N HIS A 204 -4.49 -12.50 -3.21
CA HIS A 204 -5.12 -13.83 -3.24
C HIS A 204 -4.17 -14.95 -2.77
N ASP A 205 -2.91 -14.61 -2.42
CA ASP A 205 -1.89 -15.56 -1.98
C ASP A 205 -2.04 -15.89 -0.48
N LYS A 206 -2.15 -17.19 -0.18
CA LYS A 206 -2.26 -17.71 1.19
C LYS A 206 -1.03 -17.41 2.05
N LEU A 207 0.16 -17.37 1.46
CA LEU A 207 1.39 -17.00 2.16
C LEU A 207 1.26 -15.57 2.71
N VAL A 208 0.90 -14.61 1.86
CA VAL A 208 0.72 -13.20 2.26
C VAL A 208 -0.38 -13.06 3.31
N MET A 209 -1.51 -13.75 3.13
CA MET A 209 -2.61 -13.77 4.11
C MET A 209 -2.14 -14.23 5.49
N SER A 210 -1.20 -15.19 5.57
CA SER A 210 -0.71 -15.74 6.85
C SER A 210 0.12 -14.74 7.68
N TYR A 211 0.59 -13.65 7.06
CA TYR A 211 1.32 -12.57 7.74
C TYR A 211 0.40 -11.51 8.35
N ALA A 212 -0.87 -11.44 7.90
CA ALA A 212 -1.80 -10.41 8.36
C ALA A 212 -2.27 -10.67 9.79
N LYS A 213 -2.38 -9.60 10.59
CA LYS A 213 -3.04 -9.63 11.91
C LYS A 213 -4.57 -9.67 11.79
N ARG A 214 -5.09 -9.21 10.66
CA ARG A 214 -6.52 -9.16 10.34
C ARG A 214 -6.73 -9.44 8.87
N LEU A 215 -7.63 -10.36 8.57
CA LEU A 215 -7.97 -10.78 7.22
C LEU A 215 -9.41 -10.37 6.92
N ILE A 216 -9.58 -9.53 5.91
CA ILE A 216 -10.87 -9.05 5.42
C ILE A 216 -11.12 -9.73 4.07
N LYS A 217 -12.21 -10.48 3.97
CA LYS A 217 -12.57 -11.20 2.75
C LYS A 217 -13.58 -10.41 1.95
N LEU A 218 -13.23 -10.13 0.70
CA LEU A 218 -14.12 -9.52 -0.29
C LEU A 218 -14.61 -10.57 -1.28
N HIS A 219 -15.90 -10.48 -1.61
CA HIS A 219 -16.53 -11.25 -2.68
C HIS A 219 -17.60 -10.38 -3.34
N ASP A 220 -17.58 -10.28 -4.67
CA ASP A 220 -18.54 -9.49 -5.46
C ASP A 220 -18.79 -8.08 -4.90
N GLY A 221 -17.69 -7.39 -4.58
CA GLY A 221 -17.72 -6.02 -4.07
C GLY A 221 -18.21 -5.85 -2.64
N LYS A 222 -18.38 -6.92 -1.87
CA LYS A 222 -18.83 -6.88 -0.47
C LYS A 222 -17.81 -7.49 0.47
N ILE A 223 -17.73 -6.98 1.69
CA ILE A 223 -17.02 -7.67 2.78
C ILE A 223 -17.93 -8.78 3.27
N ILE A 224 -17.44 -10.03 3.18
CA ILE A 224 -18.17 -11.23 3.60
C ILE A 224 -17.63 -11.81 4.90
N ASP A 225 -16.42 -11.43 5.30
CA ASP A 225 -15.77 -11.93 6.51
C ASP A 225 -14.68 -10.95 6.97
N ASP A 226 -14.47 -10.86 8.30
CA ASP A 226 -13.50 -9.98 8.95
C ASP A 226 -12.93 -10.69 10.18
N ILE A 227 -11.72 -11.23 10.04
CA ILE A 227 -11.15 -12.20 10.97
C ILE A 227 -9.87 -11.63 11.58
N ALA A 228 -9.83 -11.51 12.90
CA ALA A 228 -8.57 -11.33 13.62
C ALA A 228 -7.77 -12.65 13.57
N GLN A 229 -6.49 -12.57 13.19
CA GLN A 229 -5.62 -13.75 13.07
C GLN A 229 -4.54 -13.77 14.15
N ASN A 230 -4.26 -14.96 14.66
CA ASN A 230 -3.02 -15.24 15.40
C ASN A 230 -1.91 -15.42 14.35
N THR A 231 -1.13 -14.36 14.13
CA THR A 231 -0.07 -14.34 13.12
C THR A 231 1.06 -15.32 13.45
N ARG A 232 1.75 -15.84 12.41
CA ARG A 232 3.07 -16.45 12.56
C ARG A 232 3.95 -15.48 13.37
N ARG A 233 4.56 -15.96 14.45
CA ARG A 233 5.60 -15.19 15.18
C ARG A 233 6.76 -15.01 14.21
N VAL A 234 7.11 -13.76 13.92
CA VAL A 234 8.37 -13.39 13.26
C VAL A 234 9.50 -13.61 14.25
#